data_62f1a6e037ad0a4c627e2433bfc5dca2
#
_entry.id   62f1a6e037ad0a4c627e2433bfc5dca2
#
_cell.length_a   1.000
_cell.length_b   1.000
_cell.length_c   1.000
_cell.angle_alpha   90.00
_cell.angle_beta   90.00
_cell.angle_gamma   90.00
#
_symmetry.space_group_name_H-M   'P 1'
#
loop_
_entity.id
_entity.type
_entity.pdbx_description
1 polymer ?
#
loop_
_entity_poly.entity_id
_entity_poly.type
_entity_poly.pdbx_seq_one_letter_code
_entity_poly.pdbx_strand_id
1 'polypeptide(L)'
;QYKGMDKDGKWRFTSPTHVVAAFSKALDELKEEGGVEGRYNRYKNNNLVLRKKLKEIGIESYIEEEKQSPIITTFAFPTDAFSFNEFYSFIKERGFVIYPGKLTDVDTFRIGNIGEIYEEDINKLCEIIEEYVKGMK
;
A
#
# COMPACT_ATOMS: atom_id res chain seq x y z
N GLN A 1 -3.78 22.88 -22.35
CA GLN A 1 -2.33 23.07 -22.08
C GLN A 1 -1.49 22.28 -23.08
N TYR A 2 -1.70 20.98 -23.26
CA TYR A 2 -0.91 20.10 -24.12
C TYR A 2 -0.79 20.63 -25.56
N LYS A 3 -1.92 20.94 -26.21
CA LYS A 3 -1.93 21.52 -27.58
C LYS A 3 -1.19 22.86 -27.73
N GLY A 4 -1.10 23.64 -26.64
CA GLY A 4 -0.34 24.89 -26.63
C GLY A 4 1.16 24.66 -26.51
N MET A 5 1.56 23.67 -25.73
CA MET A 5 2.96 23.29 -25.57
C MET A 5 3.52 22.61 -26.83
N ASP A 6 2.71 21.83 -27.53
CA ASP A 6 3.05 21.15 -28.76
C ASP A 6 3.42 22.12 -29.90
N LYS A 7 2.85 23.35 -29.84
CA LYS A 7 3.07 24.37 -30.89
C LYS A 7 4.47 25.03 -30.89
N ASP A 8 4.98 25.28 -29.67
CA ASP A 8 6.20 26.06 -29.51
C ASP A 8 7.19 25.48 -28.48
N GLY A 9 6.90 24.32 -27.89
CA GLY A 9 7.73 23.66 -26.90
C GLY A 9 7.84 24.39 -25.55
N LYS A 10 6.99 25.40 -25.31
CA LYS A 10 7.07 26.21 -24.09
C LYS A 10 5.94 25.88 -23.12
N TRP A 11 6.24 25.96 -21.85
CA TRP A 11 5.21 25.92 -20.82
C TRP A 11 4.24 27.09 -20.97
N ARG A 12 2.95 26.80 -20.91
CA ARG A 12 1.92 27.84 -21.01
C ARG A 12 1.95 28.82 -19.84
N PHE A 13 2.35 28.37 -18.66
CA PHE A 13 2.49 29.14 -17.44
C PHE A 13 3.90 28.97 -16.88
N THR A 14 4.18 29.50 -15.70
CA THR A 14 5.45 29.30 -15.00
C THR A 14 5.82 27.80 -14.97
N SER A 15 7.01 27.49 -15.42
CA SER A 15 7.52 26.12 -15.49
C SER A 15 7.63 25.50 -14.08
N PRO A 16 7.01 24.33 -13.81
CA PRO A 16 7.14 23.64 -12.53
C PRO A 16 8.47 22.86 -12.48
N THR A 17 9.59 23.54 -12.55
CA THR A 17 10.93 22.95 -12.74
C THR A 17 11.29 21.94 -11.65
N HIS A 18 10.97 22.23 -10.39
CA HIS A 18 11.23 21.29 -9.28
C HIS A 18 10.44 19.98 -9.42
N VAL A 19 9.17 20.06 -9.83
CA VAL A 19 8.33 18.88 -10.06
C VAL A 19 8.85 18.06 -11.23
N VAL A 20 9.27 18.72 -12.31
CA VAL A 20 9.86 18.06 -13.49
C VAL A 20 11.18 17.37 -13.13
N ALA A 21 12.04 18.02 -12.36
CA ALA A 21 13.30 17.43 -11.89
C ALA A 21 13.06 16.23 -10.98
N ALA A 22 12.12 16.33 -10.02
CA ALA A 22 11.73 15.22 -9.16
C ALA A 22 11.13 14.04 -9.96
N PHE A 23 10.30 14.33 -10.95
CA PHE A 23 9.75 13.31 -11.83
C PHE A 23 10.82 12.62 -12.68
N SER A 24 11.79 13.39 -13.20
CA SER A 24 12.93 12.80 -13.91
C SER A 24 13.70 11.83 -13.02
N LYS A 25 14.00 12.22 -11.77
CA LYS A 25 14.67 11.32 -10.84
C LYS A 25 13.83 10.07 -10.52
N ALA A 26 12.52 10.21 -10.35
CA ALA A 26 11.62 9.07 -10.13
C ALA A 26 11.61 8.09 -11.33
N LEU A 27 11.75 8.59 -12.56
CA LEU A 27 11.88 7.75 -13.75
C LEU A 27 13.23 7.01 -13.81
N ASP A 28 14.32 7.66 -13.38
CA ASP A 28 15.62 7.00 -13.26
C ASP A 28 15.57 5.87 -12.23
N GLU A 29 14.99 6.10 -11.05
CA GLU A 29 14.77 5.07 -10.01
C GLU A 29 13.91 3.91 -10.51
N LEU A 30 12.84 4.19 -11.24
CA LEU A 30 12.02 3.16 -11.88
C LEU A 30 12.84 2.31 -12.85
N LYS A 31 13.71 2.95 -13.64
CA LYS A 31 14.59 2.27 -14.62
C LYS A 31 15.63 1.40 -13.91
N GLU A 32 16.25 1.91 -12.86
CA GLU A 32 17.23 1.19 -12.02
C GLU A 32 16.61 -0.04 -11.36
N GLU A 33 15.34 0.03 -10.97
CA GLU A 33 14.57 -1.09 -10.40
C GLU A 33 14.17 -2.18 -11.41
N GLY A 34 14.46 -1.99 -12.70
CA GLY A 34 14.06 -2.91 -13.78
C GLY A 34 12.76 -2.49 -14.49
N GLY A 35 12.42 -1.22 -14.42
CA GLY A 35 11.27 -0.63 -15.10
C GLY A 35 9.92 -1.00 -14.44
N VAL A 36 8.88 -0.93 -15.24
CA VAL A 36 7.50 -1.25 -14.78
C VAL A 36 7.39 -2.69 -14.28
N GLU A 37 8.06 -3.63 -14.92
CA GLU A 37 8.03 -5.04 -14.56
C GLU A 37 8.70 -5.30 -13.21
N GLY A 38 9.89 -4.73 -12.97
CA GLY A 38 10.61 -4.85 -11.70
C GLY A 38 9.76 -4.33 -10.54
N ARG A 39 9.24 -3.11 -10.68
CA ARG A 39 8.36 -2.49 -9.68
C ARG A 39 7.06 -3.27 -9.45
N TYR A 40 6.42 -3.74 -10.50
CA TYR A 40 5.24 -4.58 -10.39
C TYR A 40 5.51 -5.86 -9.61
N ASN A 41 6.64 -6.53 -9.89
CA ASN A 41 7.03 -7.75 -9.21
C ASN A 41 7.28 -7.52 -7.71
N ARG A 42 7.93 -6.41 -7.33
CA ARG A 42 8.08 -6.03 -5.92
C ARG A 42 6.74 -5.81 -5.23
N TYR A 43 5.83 -5.04 -5.83
CA TYR A 43 4.50 -4.82 -5.26
C TYR A 43 3.69 -6.12 -5.14
N LYS A 44 3.74 -6.95 -6.16
CA LYS A 44 3.06 -8.26 -6.15
C LYS A 44 3.61 -9.17 -5.06
N ASN A 45 4.93 -9.25 -4.92
CA ASN A 45 5.56 -10.05 -3.87
C ASN A 45 5.16 -9.55 -2.47
N ASN A 46 5.29 -8.25 -2.22
CA ASN A 46 4.88 -7.63 -0.96
C ASN A 46 3.41 -7.93 -0.63
N ASN A 47 2.53 -7.86 -1.61
CA ASN A 47 1.12 -8.17 -1.44
C ASN A 47 0.87 -9.65 -1.10
N LEU A 48 1.56 -10.56 -1.78
CA LEU A 48 1.46 -11.99 -1.52
C LEU A 48 1.94 -12.34 -0.11
N VAL A 49 3.10 -11.81 0.31
CA VAL A 49 3.64 -12.02 1.67
C VAL A 49 2.67 -11.49 2.72
N LEU A 50 2.17 -10.26 2.54
CA LEU A 50 1.19 -9.64 3.45
C LEU A 50 -0.05 -10.52 3.62
N ARG A 51 -0.70 -10.90 2.53
CA ARG A 51 -1.92 -11.70 2.57
C ARG A 51 -1.72 -13.07 3.18
N LYS A 52 -0.62 -13.74 2.82
CA LYS A 52 -0.28 -15.05 3.37
C LYS A 52 -0.12 -15.00 4.90
N LYS A 53 0.70 -14.07 5.39
CA LYS A 53 0.96 -13.94 6.83
C LYS A 53 -0.28 -13.54 7.63
N LEU A 54 -1.11 -12.63 7.11
CA LEU A 54 -2.34 -12.24 7.80
C LEU A 54 -3.37 -13.38 7.82
N LYS A 55 -3.44 -14.17 6.76
CA LYS A 55 -4.28 -15.37 6.74
C LYS A 55 -3.86 -16.40 7.80
N GLU A 56 -2.55 -16.61 8.01
CA GLU A 56 -2.01 -17.52 9.03
C GLU A 56 -2.44 -17.13 10.46
N ILE A 57 -2.74 -15.86 10.71
CA ILE A 57 -3.24 -15.37 12.00
C ILE A 57 -4.74 -15.10 12.04
N GLY A 58 -5.48 -15.56 11.03
CA GLY A 58 -6.94 -15.49 10.97
C GLY A 58 -7.53 -14.18 10.41
N ILE A 59 -6.74 -13.38 9.72
CA ILE A 59 -7.21 -12.18 9.04
C ILE A 59 -7.32 -12.45 7.54
N GLU A 60 -8.54 -12.58 7.04
CA GLU A 60 -8.81 -12.94 5.64
C GLU A 60 -8.95 -11.69 4.75
N SER A 61 -8.44 -11.81 3.51
CA SER A 61 -8.69 -10.80 2.49
C SER A 61 -10.13 -10.87 2.01
N TYR A 62 -10.78 -9.70 1.87
CA TYR A 62 -12.18 -9.61 1.42
C TYR A 62 -12.35 -9.92 -0.07
N ILE A 63 -11.35 -9.59 -0.88
CA ILE A 63 -11.37 -9.80 -2.34
C ILE A 63 -10.76 -11.17 -2.66
N GLU A 64 -11.41 -11.91 -3.56
CA GLU A 64 -10.92 -13.17 -4.10
C GLU A 64 -9.53 -13.00 -4.74
N GLU A 65 -8.68 -14.00 -4.63
CA GLU A 65 -7.28 -13.93 -5.06
C GLU A 65 -7.10 -13.53 -6.52
N GLU A 66 -7.97 -14.05 -7.40
CA GLU A 66 -7.92 -13.80 -8.85
C GLU A 66 -8.24 -12.34 -9.23
N LYS A 67 -8.97 -11.65 -8.35
CA LYS A 67 -9.39 -10.24 -8.54
C LYS A 67 -8.58 -9.27 -7.70
N GLN A 68 -7.62 -9.78 -6.93
CA GLN A 68 -6.86 -8.98 -5.96
C GLN A 68 -5.89 -8.02 -6.65
N SER A 69 -5.98 -6.74 -6.27
CA SER A 69 -4.97 -5.73 -6.66
C SER A 69 -3.63 -6.02 -6.00
N PRO A 70 -2.50 -5.85 -6.72
CA PRO A 70 -1.17 -6.04 -6.14
C PRO A 70 -0.70 -4.88 -5.25
N ILE A 71 -1.46 -3.79 -5.12
CA ILE A 71 -0.99 -2.56 -4.44
C ILE A 71 -1.76 -2.21 -3.16
N ILE A 72 -2.94 -2.79 -2.95
CA ILE A 72 -3.76 -2.57 -1.77
C ILE A 72 -4.66 -3.78 -1.52
N THR A 73 -4.82 -4.16 -0.26
CA THR A 73 -5.72 -5.23 0.14
C THR A 73 -6.72 -4.73 1.16
N THR A 74 -7.98 -5.13 0.99
CA THR A 74 -9.04 -4.98 1.98
C THR A 74 -9.13 -6.28 2.77
N PHE A 75 -9.06 -6.18 4.09
CA PHE A 75 -9.18 -7.28 5.03
C PHE A 75 -10.47 -7.16 5.83
N ALA A 76 -11.14 -8.27 6.07
CA ALA A 76 -12.25 -8.33 7.01
C ALA A 76 -11.77 -8.20 8.46
N PHE A 77 -12.61 -7.69 9.35
CA PHE A 77 -12.30 -7.74 10.78
C PHE A 77 -12.24 -9.20 11.25
N PRO A 78 -11.25 -9.57 12.05
CA PRO A 78 -11.09 -10.98 12.48
C PRO A 78 -12.18 -11.45 13.44
N THR A 79 -12.82 -10.53 14.17
CA THR A 79 -13.92 -10.80 15.13
C THR A 79 -14.83 -9.60 15.25
N ASP A 80 -16.05 -9.80 15.73
CA ASP A 80 -17.02 -8.72 16.01
C ASP A 80 -16.55 -7.77 17.13
N ALA A 81 -15.65 -8.22 17.99
CA ALA A 81 -15.06 -7.41 19.06
C ALA A 81 -13.84 -6.58 18.61
N PHE A 82 -13.43 -6.70 17.35
CA PHE A 82 -12.27 -5.98 16.83
C PHE A 82 -12.52 -4.48 16.73
N SER A 83 -11.69 -3.68 17.40
CA SER A 83 -11.71 -2.21 17.32
C SER A 83 -10.66 -1.68 16.36
N PHE A 84 -11.09 -1.16 15.20
CA PHE A 84 -10.16 -0.56 14.25
C PHE A 84 -9.38 0.63 14.86
N ASN A 85 -10.00 1.42 15.72
CA ASN A 85 -9.35 2.59 16.33
C ASN A 85 -8.20 2.18 17.26
N GLU A 86 -8.38 1.14 18.06
CA GLU A 86 -7.33 0.59 18.94
C GLU A 86 -6.23 -0.05 18.11
N PHE A 87 -6.60 -0.86 17.14
CA PHE A 87 -5.68 -1.49 16.19
C PHE A 87 -4.84 -0.45 15.43
N TYR A 88 -5.48 0.59 14.89
CA TYR A 88 -4.80 1.68 14.21
C TYR A 88 -3.81 2.40 15.13
N SER A 89 -4.21 2.73 16.36
CA SER A 89 -3.35 3.40 17.33
C SER A 89 -2.13 2.54 17.68
N PHE A 90 -2.34 1.25 17.90
CA PHE A 90 -1.27 0.29 18.19
C PHE A 90 -0.24 0.20 17.07
N ILE A 91 -0.70 0.13 15.81
CA ILE A 91 0.17 0.07 14.63
C ILE A 91 0.89 1.41 14.42
N LYS A 92 0.18 2.53 14.60
CA LYS A 92 0.73 3.87 14.42
C LYS A 92 1.85 4.17 15.41
N GLU A 93 1.72 3.78 16.67
CA GLU A 93 2.77 3.92 17.69
C GLU A 93 4.05 3.14 17.33
N ARG A 94 3.92 2.10 16.47
CA ARG A 94 5.04 1.28 15.98
C ARG A 94 5.55 1.69 14.59
N GLY A 95 5.12 2.87 14.10
CA GLY A 95 5.65 3.51 12.90
C GLY A 95 4.93 3.19 11.60
N PHE A 96 3.77 2.54 11.63
CA PHE A 96 2.99 2.26 10.42
C PHE A 96 1.63 2.97 10.45
N VAL A 97 1.13 3.32 9.26
CA VAL A 97 -0.19 3.92 9.06
C VAL A 97 -0.98 3.07 8.08
N ILE A 98 -2.19 2.71 8.47
CA ILE A 98 -3.12 1.93 7.65
C ILE A 98 -4.43 2.69 7.46
N TYR A 99 -5.35 2.15 6.67
CA TYR A 99 -6.59 2.85 6.32
C TYR A 99 -7.84 2.10 6.83
N PRO A 100 -8.87 2.82 7.30
CA PRO A 100 -10.17 2.20 7.54
C PRO A 100 -10.76 1.66 6.24
N GLY A 101 -11.64 0.67 6.33
CA GLY A 101 -12.46 0.21 5.22
C GLY A 101 -13.45 1.29 4.76
N LYS A 102 -13.99 1.11 3.56
CA LYS A 102 -15.03 1.98 2.99
C LYS A 102 -16.26 1.21 2.53
N LEU A 103 -16.40 -0.05 2.95
CA LEU A 103 -17.60 -0.84 2.67
C LEU A 103 -18.69 -0.47 3.67
N THR A 104 -19.94 -0.46 3.21
CA THR A 104 -21.10 -0.10 4.04
C THR A 104 -21.66 -1.29 4.82
N ASP A 105 -21.47 -2.49 4.29
CA ASP A 105 -22.14 -3.70 4.77
C ASP A 105 -21.21 -4.69 5.48
N VAL A 106 -19.90 -4.43 5.45
CA VAL A 106 -18.88 -5.29 6.08
C VAL A 106 -17.80 -4.44 6.74
N ASP A 107 -17.50 -4.74 8.00
CA ASP A 107 -16.43 -4.10 8.73
C ASP A 107 -15.07 -4.59 8.22
N THR A 108 -14.31 -3.64 7.70
CA THR A 108 -13.05 -3.91 7.02
C THR A 108 -12.00 -2.84 7.31
N PHE A 109 -10.74 -3.19 7.06
CA PHE A 109 -9.64 -2.22 6.98
C PHE A 109 -8.79 -2.49 5.73
N ARG A 110 -7.91 -1.56 5.39
CA ARG A 110 -7.08 -1.66 4.20
C ARG A 110 -5.62 -1.43 4.51
N ILE A 111 -4.77 -2.22 3.86
CA ILE A 111 -3.33 -2.06 3.88
C ILE A 111 -2.84 -1.85 2.45
N GLY A 112 -2.18 -0.72 2.19
CA GLY A 112 -1.49 -0.43 0.94
C GLY A 112 -0.02 -0.83 1.03
N ASN A 113 0.54 -1.32 -0.06
CA ASN A 113 1.95 -1.73 -0.16
C ASN A 113 2.66 -1.10 -1.36
N ILE A 114 2.17 0.06 -1.81
CA ILE A 114 2.82 0.88 -2.84
C ILE A 114 3.85 1.83 -2.22
N GLY A 115 4.74 2.35 -3.05
CA GLY A 115 5.79 3.26 -2.62
C GLY A 115 7.11 2.53 -2.39
N GLU A 116 8.01 3.15 -1.66
CA GLU A 116 9.31 2.57 -1.34
C GLU A 116 9.19 1.68 -0.08
N ILE A 117 8.49 0.55 -0.27
CA ILE A 117 8.21 -0.48 0.74
C ILE A 117 8.75 -1.80 0.21
N TYR A 118 9.47 -2.50 1.07
CA TYR A 118 10.13 -3.77 0.77
C TYR A 118 9.57 -4.90 1.63
N GLU A 119 9.98 -6.12 1.35
CA GLU A 119 9.49 -7.31 2.06
C GLU A 119 9.78 -7.27 3.56
N GLU A 120 10.89 -6.66 3.97
CA GLU A 120 11.26 -6.47 5.37
C GLU A 120 10.24 -5.59 6.11
N ASP A 121 9.76 -4.52 5.47
CA ASP A 121 8.73 -3.64 6.04
C ASP A 121 7.40 -4.38 6.20
N ILE A 122 7.03 -5.19 5.21
CA ILE A 122 5.83 -6.03 5.26
C ILE A 122 5.95 -7.06 6.39
N ASN A 123 7.09 -7.71 6.52
CA ASN A 123 7.35 -8.68 7.57
C ASN A 123 7.21 -8.04 8.96
N LYS A 124 7.82 -6.88 9.16
CA LYS A 124 7.74 -6.12 10.41
C LYS A 124 6.29 -5.69 10.73
N LEU A 125 5.55 -5.23 9.73
CA LEU A 125 4.14 -4.89 9.91
C LEU A 125 3.32 -6.12 10.32
N CYS A 126 3.55 -7.26 9.69
CA CYS A 126 2.85 -8.50 10.03
C CYS A 126 3.15 -8.99 11.46
N GLU A 127 4.39 -8.85 11.92
CA GLU A 127 4.77 -9.18 13.32
C GLU A 127 4.02 -8.29 14.33
N ILE A 128 3.91 -6.99 14.04
CA ILE A 128 3.17 -6.03 14.86
C ILE A 128 1.67 -6.40 14.90
N ILE A 129 1.10 -6.76 13.75
CA ILE A 129 -0.31 -7.18 13.67
C ILE A 129 -0.54 -8.47 14.45
N GLU A 130 0.38 -9.43 14.33
CA GLU A 130 0.30 -10.69 15.07
C GLU A 130 0.37 -10.47 16.60
N GLU A 131 1.24 -9.55 17.06
CA GLU A 131 1.33 -9.15 18.47
C GLU A 131 -0.02 -8.60 18.98
N TYR A 132 -0.65 -7.71 18.21
CA TYR A 132 -1.96 -7.16 18.55
C TYR A 132 -3.03 -8.23 18.66
N VAL A 133 -3.14 -9.10 17.66
CA VAL A 133 -4.15 -10.18 17.63
C VAL A 133 -3.96 -11.18 18.76
N LYS A 134 -2.71 -11.50 19.12
CA LYS A 134 -2.43 -12.35 20.30
C LYS A 134 -2.82 -11.69 21.61
N GLY A 135 -2.71 -10.37 21.71
CA GLY A 135 -3.13 -9.60 22.89
C GLY A 135 -4.64 -9.44 23.05
N MET A 136 -5.42 -9.69 22.00
CA MET A 136 -6.90 -9.67 22.05
C MET A 136 -7.50 -10.94 22.68
N LYS A 137 -6.72 -11.99 22.86
CA LYS A 137 -7.16 -13.26 23.52
C LYS A 137 -6.99 -13.12 25.02
#